data_a4f92b00916043c3903081fa68514157
#
_entry.id   a4f92b00916043c3903081fa68514157
#
_cell.length_a   1.000
_cell.length_b   1.000
_cell.length_c   1.000
_cell.angle_alpha   90.00
_cell.angle_beta   90.00
_cell.angle_gamma   90.00
#
_symmetry.space_group_name_H-M   'P 1'
#
loop_
_entity.id
_entity.type
_entity.pdbx_description
1 polymer ?
#
loop_
_entity_poly.entity_id
_entity_poly.type
_entity_poly.pdbx_seq_one_letter_code
_entity_poly.pdbx_strand_id
1 'polypeptide(L)'
;MISIEEFSGGKKGLAEGACGLLGVAGRFKLSSIIHSAECLQYRARTGAGITIKGLYKELNFHVLHIMYRNQHKVLELEKALNEWGIRILEAHDLVARKYYYEYDLPIIKSYYITPPSEDEMMYRAKMSDADSYIRNQVAKFNSLYMDDARIFSSSKENGTFLTAFQLDDTVKIYDILQYEDNFYDACLIHLRWPTTRGRGLWWGPQPISLGELAGIHNGHLSSDRANAKALEQLGIQIHVGTDSECIFLMADYLVENNYSLEEIEWIVCRKFPQEVDEMDINKKEEYYKIINNPILDKMKMSGPATSIVLKDDIIMGFTDRDHLRSFSIGRNDDVAIMASEQRAILSASYYLNENLNELYDPEAGKIIAFKLDNGKIDKLDYSWRKNGIK
;
A
#
# COMPACT_ATOMS: atom_id res chain seq x y z
N MET A 1 27.77 15.08 -4.58
CA MET A 1 26.82 14.38 -3.68
C MET A 1 26.88 15.07 -2.33
N ILE A 2 25.88 15.86 -1.96
CA ILE A 2 25.80 16.48 -0.63
C ILE A 2 25.37 15.38 0.33
N SER A 3 26.18 15.11 1.37
CA SER A 3 25.83 14.10 2.37
C SER A 3 24.60 14.52 3.17
N ILE A 4 23.84 13.55 3.69
CA ILE A 4 22.67 13.82 4.56
C ILE A 4 23.08 14.62 5.81
N GLU A 5 24.34 14.54 6.23
CA GLU A 5 24.89 15.31 7.36
C GLU A 5 25.10 16.80 7.02
N GLU A 6 25.39 17.15 5.79
CA GLU A 6 25.48 18.57 5.37
C GLU A 6 24.11 19.24 5.29
N PHE A 7 23.03 18.46 5.12
CA PHE A 7 21.65 19.00 5.13
C PHE A 7 21.08 19.15 6.54
N SER A 8 21.61 18.45 7.53
CA SER A 8 21.22 18.56 8.95
C SER A 8 21.97 19.66 9.71
N GLY A 9 22.86 20.39 9.02
CA GLY A 9 23.66 21.48 9.57
C GLY A 9 22.84 22.69 10.03
N GLY A 10 22.35 22.65 11.25
CA GLY A 10 22.32 23.82 12.09
C GLY A 10 21.19 24.81 11.96
N LYS A 11 19.95 24.45 11.56
CA LYS A 11 18.75 25.24 11.84
C LYS A 11 17.74 24.41 12.64
N LYS A 12 17.80 24.55 13.96
CA LYS A 12 16.67 24.20 14.86
C LYS A 12 15.44 24.96 14.37
N GLY A 13 14.45 24.22 13.82
CA GLY A 13 13.16 24.79 13.40
C GLY A 13 12.67 24.45 12.00
N LEU A 14 13.41 23.67 11.21
CA LEU A 14 12.82 23.05 10.00
C LEU A 14 12.06 21.81 10.46
N ALA A 15 10.79 21.72 10.06
CA ALA A 15 9.98 20.52 10.29
C ALA A 15 10.80 19.30 9.84
N GLU A 16 10.91 18.29 10.71
CA GLU A 16 11.51 17.01 10.34
C GLU A 16 10.80 16.51 9.08
N GLY A 17 11.55 16.00 8.11
CA GLY A 17 11.00 15.47 6.87
C GLY A 17 9.98 14.37 7.17
N ALA A 18 8.98 14.26 6.34
CA ALA A 18 7.91 13.27 6.47
C ALA A 18 7.56 12.73 5.09
N CYS A 19 7.08 11.49 5.00
CA CYS A 19 6.65 10.92 3.73
C CYS A 19 5.53 11.76 3.08
N GLY A 20 5.53 11.84 1.75
CA GLY A 20 4.42 12.36 0.97
C GLY A 20 3.51 11.22 0.55
N LEU A 21 2.22 11.34 0.82
CA LEU A 21 1.20 10.38 0.42
C LEU A 21 0.21 11.02 -0.53
N LEU A 22 -0.13 10.33 -1.61
CA LEU A 22 -1.24 10.65 -2.48
C LEU A 22 -1.94 9.36 -2.90
N GLY A 23 -3.23 9.25 -2.61
CA GLY A 23 -4.14 8.21 -3.10
C GLY A 23 -5.26 8.86 -3.88
N VAL A 24 -5.55 8.35 -5.07
CA VAL A 24 -6.65 8.83 -5.92
C VAL A 24 -7.49 7.64 -6.35
N ALA A 25 -8.79 7.76 -6.23
CA ALA A 25 -9.78 6.85 -6.79
C ALA A 25 -10.72 7.64 -7.70
N GLY A 26 -11.04 7.10 -8.87
CA GLY A 26 -11.79 7.74 -9.95
C GLY A 26 -11.11 7.50 -11.28
N ARG A 27 -11.69 7.99 -12.35
CA ARG A 27 -11.17 7.77 -13.70
C ARG A 27 -10.17 8.84 -14.12
N PHE A 28 -8.92 8.48 -14.36
CA PHE A 28 -7.85 9.44 -14.66
C PHE A 28 -6.80 8.91 -15.66
N LYS A 29 -6.01 9.86 -16.18
CA LYS A 29 -4.75 9.62 -16.90
C LYS A 29 -3.56 9.68 -15.95
N LEU A 30 -2.51 8.88 -16.19
CA LEU A 30 -1.36 8.78 -15.28
C LEU A 30 -0.61 10.10 -15.12
N SER A 31 -0.40 10.85 -16.19
CA SER A 31 0.28 12.16 -16.14
C SER A 31 -0.38 13.11 -15.14
N SER A 32 -1.71 13.14 -15.09
CA SER A 32 -2.46 14.01 -14.17
C SER A 32 -2.11 13.71 -12.71
N ILE A 33 -2.01 12.43 -12.34
CA ILE A 33 -1.71 12.02 -10.96
C ILE A 33 -0.22 12.21 -10.62
N ILE A 34 0.67 11.91 -11.56
CA ILE A 34 2.11 12.11 -11.40
C ILE A 34 2.40 13.59 -11.13
N HIS A 35 1.92 14.51 -11.99
CA HIS A 35 2.07 15.96 -11.78
C HIS A 35 1.46 16.44 -10.47
N SER A 36 0.34 15.82 -10.05
CA SER A 36 -0.28 16.15 -8.76
C SER A 36 0.62 15.83 -7.56
N ALA A 37 1.37 14.74 -7.64
CA ALA A 37 2.27 14.30 -6.57
C ALA A 37 3.58 15.12 -6.50
N GLU A 38 4.00 15.79 -7.58
CA GLU A 38 5.23 16.59 -7.62
C GLU A 38 5.27 17.65 -6.51
N CYS A 39 4.12 18.24 -6.17
CA CYS A 39 4.05 19.24 -5.10
C CYS A 39 4.41 18.68 -3.72
N LEU A 40 4.43 17.35 -3.53
CA LEU A 40 4.87 16.68 -2.31
C LEU A 40 6.37 16.32 -2.31
N GLN A 41 7.09 16.53 -3.42
CA GLN A 41 8.49 16.12 -3.57
C GLN A 41 9.43 16.77 -2.54
N TYR A 42 9.11 17.98 -2.06
CA TYR A 42 9.88 18.65 -1.02
C TYR A 42 9.86 17.90 0.33
N ARG A 43 8.82 17.07 0.60
CA ARG A 43 8.71 16.30 1.85
C ARG A 43 9.75 15.19 1.91
N ALA A 44 10.03 14.55 0.78
CA ALA A 44 10.83 13.33 0.74
C ALA A 44 11.62 13.20 -0.56
N ARG A 45 12.88 12.77 -0.45
CA ARG A 45 13.83 12.77 -1.58
C ARG A 45 14.55 11.44 -1.78
N THR A 46 14.23 10.40 -1.02
CA THR A 46 15.05 9.17 -0.94
C THR A 46 14.31 7.90 -1.34
N GLY A 47 13.33 8.01 -2.16
CA GLY A 47 12.59 6.90 -2.72
C GLY A 47 11.19 7.31 -3.11
N ALA A 48 10.70 6.71 -4.17
CA ALA A 48 9.33 6.87 -4.62
C ALA A 48 8.75 5.52 -5.03
N GLY A 49 7.44 5.42 -4.98
CA GLY A 49 6.73 4.29 -5.53
C GLY A 49 5.32 4.66 -5.94
N ILE A 50 4.82 3.88 -6.89
CA ILE A 50 3.52 4.06 -7.51
C ILE A 50 2.84 2.69 -7.60
N THR A 51 1.58 2.60 -7.20
CA THR A 51 0.69 1.48 -7.56
C THR A 51 -0.43 2.01 -8.44
N ILE A 52 -0.68 1.35 -9.55
CA ILE A 52 -1.72 1.69 -10.53
C ILE A 52 -2.71 0.54 -10.57
N LYS A 53 -3.98 0.80 -10.17
CA LYS A 53 -5.08 -0.16 -10.30
C LYS A 53 -5.58 -0.17 -11.73
N GLY A 54 -5.84 -1.39 -12.22
CA GLY A 54 -6.33 -1.60 -13.57
C GLY A 54 -5.25 -1.67 -14.65
N LEU A 55 -3.96 -1.61 -14.27
CA LEU A 55 -2.85 -1.65 -15.23
C LEU A 55 -2.84 -2.95 -16.05
N TYR A 56 -3.19 -4.07 -15.43
CA TYR A 56 -3.12 -5.41 -16.00
C TYR A 56 -4.49 -6.08 -16.18
N LYS A 57 -5.60 -5.36 -15.97
CA LYS A 57 -6.96 -5.95 -15.98
C LYS A 57 -7.35 -6.65 -17.29
N GLU A 58 -6.76 -6.26 -18.41
CA GLU A 58 -7.00 -6.89 -19.71
C GLU A 58 -6.19 -8.20 -19.90
N LEU A 59 -5.26 -8.49 -18.97
CA LEU A 59 -4.46 -9.71 -18.98
C LEU A 59 -5.18 -10.79 -18.15
N ASN A 60 -5.29 -12.00 -18.70
CA ASN A 60 -5.93 -13.12 -18.01
C ASN A 60 -4.95 -13.92 -17.12
N PHE A 61 -3.92 -13.27 -16.55
CA PHE A 61 -2.91 -13.91 -15.71
C PHE A 61 -2.39 -12.94 -14.64
N HIS A 62 -1.72 -13.49 -13.62
CA HIS A 62 -1.04 -12.66 -12.64
C HIS A 62 0.27 -12.10 -13.21
N VAL A 63 0.63 -10.91 -12.77
CA VAL A 63 1.90 -10.26 -13.10
C VAL A 63 2.72 -10.10 -11.83
N LEU A 64 3.91 -10.70 -11.81
CA LEU A 64 4.88 -10.50 -10.73
C LEU A 64 5.95 -9.51 -11.16
N HIS A 65 6.25 -8.53 -10.32
CA HIS A 65 7.49 -7.76 -10.45
C HIS A 65 8.47 -8.22 -9.39
N ILE A 66 9.64 -8.64 -9.83
CA ILE A 66 10.70 -9.15 -8.98
C ILE A 66 11.97 -8.33 -9.16
N MET A 67 12.52 -7.82 -8.05
CA MET A 67 13.85 -7.25 -8.03
C MET A 67 14.87 -8.27 -7.50
N TYR A 68 16.02 -8.39 -8.15
CA TYR A 68 17.10 -9.30 -7.79
C TYR A 68 18.34 -8.50 -7.39
N ARG A 69 18.76 -8.62 -6.14
CA ARG A 69 20.05 -8.05 -5.67
C ARG A 69 21.21 -8.86 -6.22
N ASN A 70 21.02 -10.17 -6.34
CA ASN A 70 22.00 -11.10 -6.85
C ASN A 70 21.56 -11.63 -8.21
N GLN A 71 22.11 -11.06 -9.29
CA GLN A 71 21.77 -11.45 -10.66
C GLN A 71 22.04 -12.93 -10.97
N HIS A 72 22.99 -13.57 -10.27
CA HIS A 72 23.32 -14.98 -10.47
C HIS A 72 22.23 -15.91 -9.93
N LYS A 73 21.33 -15.40 -9.10
CA LYS A 73 20.21 -16.16 -8.51
C LYS A 73 18.95 -16.17 -9.38
N VAL A 74 18.87 -15.39 -10.46
CA VAL A 74 17.65 -15.26 -11.28
C VAL A 74 17.13 -16.64 -11.71
N LEU A 75 17.96 -17.46 -12.35
CA LEU A 75 17.53 -18.79 -12.84
C LEU A 75 17.17 -19.75 -11.70
N GLU A 76 17.88 -19.72 -10.58
CA GLU A 76 17.57 -20.53 -9.40
C GLU A 76 16.21 -20.18 -8.83
N LEU A 77 15.90 -18.88 -8.71
CA LEU A 77 14.65 -18.40 -8.14
C LEU A 77 13.46 -18.57 -9.10
N GLU A 78 13.67 -18.43 -10.42
CA GLU A 78 12.67 -18.80 -11.41
C GLU A 78 12.34 -20.31 -11.34
N LYS A 79 13.35 -21.18 -11.15
CA LYS A 79 13.14 -22.60 -10.94
C LYS A 79 12.34 -22.89 -9.65
N ALA A 80 12.65 -22.19 -8.55
CA ALA A 80 11.90 -22.34 -7.30
C ALA A 80 10.40 -21.99 -7.46
N LEU A 81 10.07 -20.93 -8.20
CA LEU A 81 8.67 -20.59 -8.52
C LEU A 81 7.97 -21.72 -9.27
N ASN A 82 8.63 -22.29 -10.28
CA ASN A 82 8.08 -23.42 -11.04
C ASN A 82 7.91 -24.68 -10.16
N GLU A 83 8.87 -24.98 -9.27
CA GLU A 83 8.77 -26.08 -8.32
C GLU A 83 7.60 -25.92 -7.34
N TRP A 84 7.19 -24.69 -7.06
CA TRP A 84 5.99 -24.39 -6.27
C TRP A 84 4.70 -24.39 -7.10
N GLY A 85 4.77 -24.79 -8.39
CA GLY A 85 3.64 -24.89 -9.29
C GLY A 85 3.25 -23.57 -9.96
N ILE A 86 4.00 -22.51 -9.74
CA ILE A 86 3.79 -21.23 -10.45
C ILE A 86 4.44 -21.33 -11.81
N ARG A 87 3.63 -21.41 -12.87
CA ARG A 87 4.13 -21.49 -14.23
C ARG A 87 4.43 -20.10 -14.78
N ILE A 88 5.70 -19.86 -15.11
CA ILE A 88 6.13 -18.66 -15.83
C ILE A 88 5.77 -18.83 -17.31
N LEU A 89 4.96 -17.93 -17.85
CA LEU A 89 4.58 -17.88 -19.26
C LEU A 89 5.58 -17.05 -20.05
N GLU A 90 5.86 -15.84 -19.53
CA GLU A 90 6.78 -14.89 -20.15
C GLU A 90 7.56 -14.15 -19.06
N ALA A 91 8.75 -13.67 -19.39
CA ALA A 91 9.59 -12.86 -18.53
C ALA A 91 10.20 -11.70 -19.34
N HIS A 92 10.08 -10.48 -18.82
CA HIS A 92 10.59 -9.28 -19.46
C HIS A 92 11.43 -8.46 -18.48
N ASP A 93 12.45 -7.78 -18.98
CA ASP A 93 13.14 -6.76 -18.22
C ASP A 93 12.19 -5.57 -18.04
N LEU A 94 11.88 -5.21 -16.79
CA LEU A 94 10.94 -4.13 -16.47
C LEU A 94 11.60 -2.74 -16.62
N VAL A 95 12.91 -2.70 -16.69
CA VAL A 95 13.70 -1.48 -16.78
C VAL A 95 14.58 -1.54 -18.01
N ALA A 96 14.63 -0.47 -18.79
CA ALA A 96 15.49 -0.39 -19.96
C ALA A 96 16.99 -0.48 -19.56
N ARG A 97 17.76 -1.27 -20.33
CA ARG A 97 19.14 -1.65 -20.01
C ARG A 97 20.06 -0.47 -19.67
N LYS A 98 19.87 0.69 -20.30
CA LYS A 98 20.67 1.90 -20.04
C LYS A 98 20.55 2.38 -18.59
N TYR A 99 19.38 2.22 -17.95
CA TYR A 99 19.12 2.71 -16.61
C TYR A 99 19.75 1.83 -15.52
N TYR A 100 20.04 0.55 -15.79
CA TYR A 100 20.79 -0.29 -14.85
C TYR A 100 22.18 0.30 -14.56
N TYR A 101 22.82 0.90 -15.55
CA TYR A 101 24.14 1.53 -15.39
C TYR A 101 24.05 2.96 -14.89
N GLU A 102 23.02 3.71 -15.30
CA GLU A 102 22.84 5.12 -14.91
C GLU A 102 22.52 5.27 -13.43
N TYR A 103 21.73 4.32 -12.87
CA TYR A 103 21.17 4.40 -11.52
C TYR A 103 21.68 3.31 -10.56
N ASP A 104 22.60 2.45 -10.96
CA ASP A 104 23.06 1.29 -10.18
C ASP A 104 21.89 0.45 -9.64
N LEU A 105 20.99 0.08 -10.54
CA LEU A 105 19.78 -0.67 -10.20
C LEU A 105 20.06 -2.17 -10.06
N PRO A 106 19.34 -2.89 -9.18
CA PRO A 106 19.26 -4.35 -9.25
C PRO A 106 18.55 -4.76 -10.55
N ILE A 107 18.67 -6.03 -10.93
CA ILE A 107 17.86 -6.55 -12.02
C ILE A 107 16.39 -6.56 -11.59
N ILE A 108 15.52 -5.97 -12.42
CA ILE A 108 14.08 -5.91 -12.18
C ILE A 108 13.37 -6.51 -13.38
N LYS A 109 12.60 -7.59 -13.13
CA LYS A 109 11.87 -8.30 -14.18
C LYS A 109 10.38 -8.35 -13.87
N SER A 110 9.59 -8.35 -14.93
CA SER A 110 8.17 -8.65 -14.91
C SER A 110 7.94 -10.05 -15.43
N TYR A 111 7.08 -10.82 -14.76
CA TYR A 111 6.73 -12.18 -15.11
C TYR A 111 5.23 -12.30 -15.26
N TYR A 112 4.79 -12.83 -16.40
CA TYR A 112 3.42 -13.27 -16.60
C TYR A 112 3.33 -14.72 -16.15
N ILE A 113 2.45 -15.00 -15.20
CA ILE A 113 2.37 -16.30 -14.55
C ILE A 113 0.94 -16.83 -14.49
N THR A 114 0.84 -18.16 -14.40
CA THR A 114 -0.40 -18.83 -14.02
C THR A 114 -0.19 -19.67 -12.77
N PRO A 115 -1.18 -19.71 -11.84
CA PRO A 115 -1.18 -20.62 -10.71
C PRO A 115 -1.30 -22.08 -11.21
N PRO A 116 -1.03 -23.06 -10.34
CA PRO A 116 -1.36 -24.45 -10.64
C PRO A 116 -2.88 -24.69 -10.69
N SER A 117 -3.30 -25.88 -11.09
CA SER A 117 -4.70 -26.26 -11.05
C SER A 117 -5.28 -26.25 -9.62
N GLU A 118 -6.60 -26.18 -9.49
CA GLU A 118 -7.26 -26.20 -8.18
C GLU A 118 -6.89 -27.44 -7.36
N ASP A 119 -6.88 -28.63 -7.98
CA ASP A 119 -6.48 -29.87 -7.33
C ASP A 119 -5.04 -29.82 -6.80
N GLU A 120 -4.14 -29.24 -7.59
CA GLU A 120 -2.75 -29.09 -7.19
C GLU A 120 -2.57 -28.04 -6.09
N MET A 121 -3.28 -26.91 -6.12
CA MET A 121 -3.30 -25.91 -5.05
C MET A 121 -3.86 -26.53 -3.75
N MET A 122 -4.93 -27.30 -3.85
CA MET A 122 -5.51 -28.03 -2.71
C MET A 122 -4.52 -29.05 -2.13
N TYR A 123 -3.81 -29.79 -2.97
CA TYR A 123 -2.79 -30.73 -2.54
C TYR A 123 -1.61 -30.05 -1.85
N ARG A 124 -1.07 -28.98 -2.45
CA ARG A 124 0.16 -28.28 -2.01
C ARG A 124 -0.07 -27.41 -0.77
N ALA A 125 -1.17 -26.67 -0.71
CA ALA A 125 -1.38 -25.60 0.26
C ALA A 125 -2.75 -25.60 0.95
N LYS A 126 -3.63 -26.54 0.62
CA LYS A 126 -5.02 -26.58 1.11
C LYS A 126 -5.82 -25.33 0.72
N MET A 127 -5.55 -24.80 -0.46
CA MET A 127 -6.17 -23.61 -1.04
C MET A 127 -6.86 -23.96 -2.35
N SER A 128 -8.05 -23.44 -2.58
CA SER A 128 -8.80 -23.57 -3.84
C SER A 128 -8.79 -22.28 -4.64
N ASP A 129 -8.50 -21.14 -4.00
CA ASP A 129 -8.46 -19.83 -4.62
C ASP A 129 -7.06 -19.47 -5.12
N ALA A 130 -6.97 -19.11 -6.40
CA ALA A 130 -5.72 -18.80 -7.08
C ALA A 130 -5.01 -17.55 -6.50
N ASP A 131 -5.79 -16.52 -6.17
CA ASP A 131 -5.23 -15.27 -5.67
C ASP A 131 -4.64 -15.47 -4.26
N SER A 132 -5.33 -16.20 -3.40
CA SER A 132 -4.83 -16.61 -2.07
C SER A 132 -3.59 -17.49 -2.20
N TYR A 133 -3.57 -18.41 -3.17
CA TYR A 133 -2.40 -19.25 -3.41
C TYR A 133 -1.18 -18.42 -3.82
N ILE A 134 -1.32 -17.53 -4.79
CA ILE A 134 -0.23 -16.66 -5.24
C ILE A 134 0.26 -15.75 -4.10
N ARG A 135 -0.65 -15.13 -3.35
CA ARG A 135 -0.30 -14.32 -2.17
C ARG A 135 0.56 -15.11 -1.16
N ASN A 136 0.16 -16.35 -0.88
CA ASN A 136 0.90 -17.22 0.02
C ASN A 136 2.31 -17.54 -0.52
N GLN A 137 2.43 -17.88 -1.81
CA GLN A 137 3.74 -18.15 -2.41
C GLN A 137 4.62 -16.91 -2.48
N VAL A 138 4.07 -15.71 -2.71
CA VAL A 138 4.81 -14.44 -2.66
C VAL A 138 5.35 -14.16 -1.27
N ALA A 139 4.52 -14.32 -0.23
CA ALA A 139 4.95 -14.15 1.14
C ALA A 139 6.08 -15.15 1.51
N LYS A 140 5.92 -16.41 1.11
CA LYS A 140 6.95 -17.45 1.27
C LYS A 140 8.24 -17.11 0.53
N PHE A 141 8.15 -16.66 -0.74
CA PHE A 141 9.31 -16.25 -1.54
C PHE A 141 10.08 -15.13 -0.85
N ASN A 142 9.40 -14.05 -0.49
CA ASN A 142 10.01 -12.89 0.14
C ASN A 142 10.64 -13.22 1.50
N SER A 143 10.04 -14.16 2.25
CA SER A 143 10.58 -14.61 3.53
C SER A 143 11.85 -15.47 3.37
N LEU A 144 11.88 -16.37 2.37
CA LEU A 144 13.00 -17.28 2.14
C LEU A 144 14.19 -16.61 1.43
N TYR A 145 13.93 -15.67 0.54
CA TYR A 145 14.94 -15.10 -0.35
C TYR A 145 15.17 -13.60 -0.15
N MET A 146 14.79 -13.06 1.02
CA MET A 146 14.84 -11.63 1.31
C MET A 146 16.20 -10.96 1.09
N ASP A 147 17.29 -11.71 1.16
CA ASP A 147 18.66 -11.20 0.93
C ASP A 147 19.03 -11.17 -0.56
N ASP A 148 18.41 -12.00 -1.38
CA ASP A 148 18.73 -12.20 -2.80
C ASP A 148 17.72 -11.51 -3.74
N ALA A 149 16.43 -11.58 -3.42
CA ALA A 149 15.36 -11.05 -4.27
C ALA A 149 14.10 -10.70 -3.48
N ARG A 150 13.24 -9.88 -4.10
CA ARG A 150 11.92 -9.52 -3.58
C ARG A 150 10.90 -9.47 -4.68
N ILE A 151 9.76 -10.13 -4.51
CA ILE A 151 8.54 -9.87 -5.26
C ILE A 151 7.85 -8.67 -4.60
N PHE A 152 7.67 -7.59 -5.35
CA PHE A 152 7.09 -6.34 -4.84
C PHE A 152 5.79 -5.92 -5.53
N SER A 153 5.35 -6.69 -6.53
CA SER A 153 4.04 -6.61 -7.17
C SER A 153 3.59 -8.01 -7.55
N SER A 154 2.31 -8.36 -7.34
CA SER A 154 1.82 -9.73 -7.57
C SER A 154 0.30 -9.76 -7.75
N SER A 155 -0.22 -9.08 -8.75
CA SER A 155 -1.66 -8.87 -8.94
C SER A 155 -2.09 -9.27 -10.35
N LYS A 156 -3.38 -9.50 -10.54
CA LYS A 156 -4.02 -9.61 -11.86
C LYS A 156 -4.33 -8.25 -12.45
N GLU A 157 -4.60 -7.26 -11.60
CA GLU A 157 -5.05 -5.95 -12.06
C GLU A 157 -4.04 -4.85 -11.78
N ASN A 158 -3.36 -4.89 -10.64
CA ASN A 158 -2.53 -3.79 -10.17
C ASN A 158 -1.06 -3.95 -10.57
N GLY A 159 -0.40 -2.85 -10.92
CA GLY A 159 1.04 -2.79 -11.11
C GLY A 159 1.69 -1.86 -10.09
N THR A 160 2.71 -2.35 -9.38
CA THR A 160 3.49 -1.55 -8.42
C THR A 160 4.90 -1.35 -8.95
N PHE A 161 5.41 -0.11 -8.82
CA PHE A 161 6.74 0.32 -9.25
C PHE A 161 7.43 1.03 -8.08
N LEU A 162 8.64 0.59 -7.73
CA LEU A 162 9.38 1.08 -6.56
C LEU A 162 10.81 1.44 -6.94
N THR A 163 11.30 2.60 -6.49
CA THR A 163 12.72 2.93 -6.58
C THR A 163 13.23 3.59 -5.29
N ALA A 164 14.55 3.68 -5.20
CA ALA A 164 15.25 4.46 -4.19
C ALA A 164 15.45 5.94 -4.60
N PHE A 165 14.87 6.36 -5.72
CA PHE A 165 15.05 7.66 -6.34
C PHE A 165 13.79 8.53 -6.20
N GLN A 166 13.86 9.76 -6.71
CA GLN A 166 12.72 10.68 -6.73
C GLN A 166 11.62 10.19 -7.69
N LEU A 167 10.45 10.81 -7.61
CA LEU A 167 9.30 10.42 -8.41
C LEU A 167 9.60 10.49 -9.92
N ASP A 168 10.21 11.58 -10.38
CA ASP A 168 10.54 11.77 -11.80
C ASP A 168 11.49 10.69 -12.33
N ASP A 169 12.50 10.33 -11.53
CA ASP A 169 13.38 9.21 -11.87
C ASP A 169 12.62 7.88 -11.88
N THR A 170 11.71 7.67 -10.94
CA THR A 170 10.89 6.46 -10.90
C THR A 170 10.03 6.33 -12.15
N VAL A 171 9.36 7.41 -12.56
CA VAL A 171 8.55 7.48 -13.78
C VAL A 171 9.40 7.18 -15.00
N LYS A 172 10.60 7.77 -15.09
CA LYS A 172 11.54 7.60 -16.20
C LYS A 172 12.15 6.19 -16.26
N ILE A 173 12.56 5.64 -15.10
CA ILE A 173 13.20 4.31 -15.01
C ILE A 173 12.25 3.21 -15.51
N TYR A 174 10.98 3.27 -15.12
CA TYR A 174 9.96 2.29 -15.50
C TYR A 174 9.18 2.67 -16.75
N ASP A 175 9.50 3.81 -17.37
CA ASP A 175 8.75 4.35 -18.51
C ASP A 175 7.22 4.35 -18.27
N ILE A 176 6.82 4.81 -17.08
CA ILE A 176 5.41 4.71 -16.63
C ILE A 176 4.46 5.40 -17.61
N LEU A 177 4.90 6.47 -18.26
CA LEU A 177 4.07 7.21 -19.23
C LEU A 177 3.81 6.44 -20.54
N GLN A 178 4.47 5.30 -20.78
CA GLN A 178 4.08 4.40 -21.90
C GLN A 178 2.64 3.90 -21.75
N TYR A 179 2.10 3.91 -20.53
CA TYR A 179 0.72 3.49 -20.21
C TYR A 179 -0.29 4.66 -20.27
N GLU A 180 0.10 5.86 -20.69
CA GLU A 180 -0.72 7.09 -20.66
C GLU A 180 -1.96 7.03 -21.55
N ASP A 181 -1.99 6.19 -22.59
CA ASP A 181 -3.14 6.10 -23.51
C ASP A 181 -4.40 5.56 -22.80
N ASN A 182 -4.25 4.81 -21.72
CA ASN A 182 -5.35 4.23 -20.97
C ASN A 182 -5.86 5.14 -19.84
N PHE A 183 -7.09 4.85 -19.37
CA PHE A 183 -7.63 5.38 -18.13
C PHE A 183 -7.51 4.34 -17.03
N TYR A 184 -7.29 4.81 -15.81
CA TYR A 184 -7.11 3.98 -14.63
C TYR A 184 -8.11 4.35 -13.53
N ASP A 185 -8.34 3.43 -12.59
CA ASP A 185 -9.42 3.53 -11.62
C ASP A 185 -8.92 3.97 -10.22
N ALA A 186 -7.70 3.64 -9.85
CA ALA A 186 -7.06 4.14 -8.63
C ALA A 186 -5.53 4.14 -8.74
N CYS A 187 -4.91 5.04 -7.97
CA CYS A 187 -3.45 5.14 -7.88
C CYS A 187 -3.03 5.51 -6.45
N LEU A 188 -1.95 4.88 -5.99
CA LEU A 188 -1.25 5.28 -4.77
C LEU A 188 0.16 5.74 -5.15
N ILE A 189 0.56 6.91 -4.66
CA ILE A 189 1.93 7.44 -4.78
C ILE A 189 2.50 7.68 -3.39
N HIS A 190 3.70 7.18 -3.17
CA HIS A 190 4.45 7.38 -1.94
C HIS A 190 5.80 8.03 -2.24
N LEU A 191 6.09 9.11 -1.54
CA LEU A 191 7.39 9.78 -1.54
C LEU A 191 8.03 9.56 -0.17
N ARG A 192 9.17 8.87 -0.15
CA ARG A 192 9.76 8.35 1.08
C ARG A 192 10.68 9.34 1.78
N TRP A 193 10.48 9.50 3.09
CA TRP A 193 11.45 10.02 4.03
C TRP A 193 11.91 8.90 4.97
N PRO A 194 13.19 8.47 4.96
CA PRO A 194 13.64 7.34 5.76
C PRO A 194 13.71 7.71 7.24
N THR A 195 13.00 6.96 8.06
CA THR A 195 13.02 7.09 9.53
C THR A 195 13.99 6.13 10.20
N THR A 196 14.42 5.07 9.50
CA THR A 196 15.32 4.03 10.02
C THR A 196 16.57 3.92 9.18
N ARG A 197 17.75 4.02 9.83
CA ARG A 197 19.04 3.71 9.18
C ARG A 197 19.16 2.19 8.99
N GLY A 198 19.58 1.74 7.80
CA GLY A 198 20.11 0.40 7.56
C GLY A 198 19.22 -0.65 6.92
N ARG A 199 17.91 -0.46 6.76
CA ARG A 199 17.14 -1.31 5.85
C ARG A 199 17.23 -0.68 4.47
N GLY A 200 18.00 -1.33 3.58
CA GLY A 200 18.44 -0.79 2.31
C GLY A 200 17.35 -0.12 1.48
N LEU A 201 17.75 0.76 0.62
CA LEU A 201 16.92 1.57 -0.28
C LEU A 201 15.84 0.75 -1.02
N TRP A 202 16.03 -0.55 -1.16
CA TRP A 202 15.17 -1.48 -1.90
C TRP A 202 13.99 -2.06 -1.11
N TRP A 203 14.08 -2.09 0.23
CA TRP A 203 13.03 -2.67 1.10
C TRP A 203 12.13 -1.62 1.74
N GLY A 204 12.50 -0.34 1.64
CA GLY A 204 11.80 0.75 2.31
C GLY A 204 10.79 1.53 1.48
N PRO A 205 10.93 1.65 0.13
CA PRO A 205 9.92 2.34 -0.66
C PRO A 205 8.57 1.63 -0.59
N GLN A 206 7.52 2.44 -0.65
CA GLN A 206 6.13 2.02 -0.70
C GLN A 206 5.52 2.55 -2.01
N PRO A 207 4.38 2.02 -2.48
CA PRO A 207 3.44 1.13 -1.80
C PRO A 207 3.99 -0.27 -1.52
N ILE A 208 3.58 -0.87 -0.38
CA ILE A 208 3.74 -2.31 -0.16
C ILE A 208 2.50 -2.97 -0.72
N SER A 209 2.69 -3.92 -1.64
CA SER A 209 1.59 -4.62 -2.29
C SER A 209 1.69 -6.13 -2.17
N LEU A 210 0.54 -6.80 -2.11
CA LEU A 210 0.38 -8.25 -2.05
C LEU A 210 -0.97 -8.65 -2.64
N GLY A 211 -0.97 -9.19 -3.87
CA GLY A 211 -2.20 -9.37 -4.64
C GLY A 211 -2.86 -8.00 -4.91
N GLU A 212 -4.16 -7.91 -4.69
CA GLU A 212 -4.93 -6.67 -4.89
C GLU A 212 -4.83 -5.68 -3.71
N LEU A 213 -4.08 -6.03 -2.67
CA LEU A 213 -3.74 -5.11 -1.58
C LEU A 213 -2.56 -4.24 -1.96
N ALA A 214 -2.67 -2.93 -1.74
CA ALA A 214 -1.55 -2.00 -1.74
C ALA A 214 -1.74 -0.94 -0.66
N GLY A 215 -0.65 -0.50 -0.03
CA GLY A 215 -0.75 0.51 1.02
C GLY A 215 0.44 1.45 1.07
N ILE A 216 0.19 2.68 1.50
CA ILE A 216 1.19 3.73 1.76
C ILE A 216 1.00 4.30 3.16
N HIS A 217 2.11 4.57 3.84
CA HIS A 217 2.12 5.00 5.24
C HIS A 217 3.15 6.10 5.48
N ASN A 218 2.74 7.09 6.25
CA ASN A 218 3.61 8.13 6.79
C ASN A 218 3.57 8.07 8.31
N GLY A 219 4.65 7.62 8.92
CA GLY A 219 4.73 7.53 10.37
C GLY A 219 5.74 6.53 10.88
N HIS A 220 5.60 6.20 12.15
CA HIS A 220 6.37 5.17 12.83
C HIS A 220 5.60 4.63 14.04
N LEU A 221 5.36 3.32 14.07
CA LEU A 221 4.63 2.68 15.15
C LEU A 221 5.57 2.11 16.21
N SER A 222 5.30 2.44 17.46
CA SER A 222 5.90 1.75 18.61
C SER A 222 5.25 0.38 18.89
N SER A 223 4.08 0.12 18.30
CA SER A 223 3.34 -1.14 18.40
C SER A 223 3.73 -2.19 17.37
N ASP A 224 4.69 -1.92 16.47
CA ASP A 224 5.08 -2.77 15.35
C ASP A 224 5.25 -4.24 15.70
N ARG A 225 5.96 -4.54 16.80
CA ARG A 225 6.20 -5.91 17.27
C ARG A 225 4.92 -6.59 17.79
N ALA A 226 4.04 -5.85 18.44
CA ALA A 226 2.77 -6.40 18.90
C ALA A 226 1.84 -6.67 17.71
N ASN A 227 1.81 -5.76 16.74
CA ASN A 227 1.06 -5.91 15.50
C ASN A 227 1.55 -7.13 14.71
N ALA A 228 2.87 -7.26 14.53
CA ALA A 228 3.48 -8.43 13.88
C ALA A 228 3.07 -9.74 14.56
N LYS A 229 3.13 -9.77 15.91
CA LYS A 229 2.75 -10.97 16.66
C LYS A 229 1.27 -11.31 16.55
N ALA A 230 0.37 -10.30 16.42
CA ALA A 230 -1.05 -10.56 16.15
C ALA A 230 -1.24 -11.24 14.80
N LEU A 231 -0.58 -10.72 13.76
CA LEU A 231 -0.63 -11.29 12.40
C LEU A 231 -0.07 -12.71 12.35
N GLU A 232 1.07 -12.97 12.98
CA GLU A 232 1.65 -14.32 13.11
C GLU A 232 0.69 -15.30 13.79
N GLN A 233 0.00 -14.88 14.87
CA GLN A 233 -1.00 -15.72 15.56
C GLN A 233 -2.21 -16.05 14.67
N LEU A 234 -2.50 -15.23 13.66
CA LEU A 234 -3.53 -15.49 12.66
C LEU A 234 -3.00 -16.27 11.45
N GLY A 235 -1.73 -16.68 11.46
CA GLY A 235 -1.09 -17.38 10.35
C GLY A 235 -0.72 -16.47 9.16
N ILE A 236 -0.75 -15.14 9.36
CA ILE A 236 -0.40 -14.17 8.32
C ILE A 236 1.12 -13.93 8.37
N GLN A 237 1.78 -14.25 7.27
CA GLN A 237 3.22 -14.14 7.16
C GLN A 237 3.66 -12.71 6.80
N ILE A 238 4.53 -12.14 7.62
CA ILE A 238 5.20 -10.86 7.36
C ILE A 238 6.42 -11.12 6.50
N HIS A 239 6.63 -10.36 5.43
CA HIS A 239 7.66 -10.62 4.45
C HIS A 239 8.53 -9.39 4.09
N VAL A 240 8.11 -8.17 4.46
CA VAL A 240 8.93 -6.95 4.34
C VAL A 240 9.53 -6.56 5.69
N GLY A 241 8.81 -6.85 6.78
CA GLY A 241 9.25 -6.63 8.14
C GLY A 241 9.27 -5.15 8.55
N THR A 242 8.31 -4.37 8.08
CA THR A 242 8.10 -2.98 8.45
C THR A 242 6.80 -2.81 9.23
N ASP A 243 6.72 -1.74 10.03
CA ASP A 243 5.47 -1.33 10.69
C ASP A 243 4.35 -1.03 9.67
N SER A 244 4.72 -0.45 8.53
CA SER A 244 3.80 -0.17 7.42
C SER A 244 3.13 -1.44 6.89
N GLU A 245 3.89 -2.51 6.69
CA GLU A 245 3.34 -3.80 6.26
C GLU A 245 2.32 -4.34 7.26
N CYS A 246 2.61 -4.23 8.57
CA CYS A 246 1.67 -4.66 9.60
C CYS A 246 0.34 -3.92 9.50
N ILE A 247 0.37 -2.60 9.27
CA ILE A 247 -0.85 -1.78 9.11
C ILE A 247 -1.70 -2.32 7.95
N PHE A 248 -1.08 -2.55 6.79
CA PHE A 248 -1.81 -2.96 5.59
C PHE A 248 -2.37 -4.38 5.71
N LEU A 249 -1.60 -5.31 6.27
CA LEU A 249 -2.06 -6.68 6.51
C LEU A 249 -3.15 -6.77 7.59
N MET A 250 -3.11 -5.91 8.62
CA MET A 250 -4.20 -5.79 9.60
C MET A 250 -5.48 -5.29 8.94
N ALA A 251 -5.40 -4.21 8.14
CA ALA A 251 -6.55 -3.68 7.40
C ALA A 251 -7.14 -4.73 6.44
N ASP A 252 -6.29 -5.41 5.68
CA ASP A 252 -6.69 -6.51 4.79
C ASP A 252 -7.40 -7.64 5.54
N TYR A 253 -6.81 -8.12 6.64
CA TYR A 253 -7.42 -9.16 7.47
C TYR A 253 -8.80 -8.75 8.00
N LEU A 254 -8.94 -7.54 8.50
CA LEU A 254 -10.20 -7.08 9.07
C LEU A 254 -11.29 -6.94 8.01
N VAL A 255 -10.96 -6.42 6.83
CA VAL A 255 -11.88 -6.35 5.68
C VAL A 255 -12.30 -7.75 5.22
N GLU A 256 -11.34 -8.67 5.04
CA GLU A 256 -11.61 -10.04 4.60
C GLU A 256 -12.43 -10.85 5.61
N ASN A 257 -12.29 -10.56 6.91
CA ASN A 257 -13.09 -11.18 7.96
C ASN A 257 -14.38 -10.42 8.28
N ASN A 258 -14.81 -9.55 7.34
CA ASN A 258 -16.11 -8.91 7.36
C ASN A 258 -16.38 -8.01 8.58
N TYR A 259 -15.32 -7.42 9.17
CA TYR A 259 -15.49 -6.34 10.15
C TYR A 259 -16.06 -5.10 9.48
N SER A 260 -16.96 -4.39 10.15
CA SER A 260 -17.46 -3.09 9.68
C SER A 260 -16.37 -2.01 9.77
N LEU A 261 -16.53 -0.91 9.03
CA LEU A 261 -15.60 0.20 9.13
C LEU A 261 -15.52 0.74 10.58
N GLU A 262 -16.63 0.76 11.31
CA GLU A 262 -16.66 1.16 12.71
C GLU A 262 -15.84 0.21 13.60
N GLU A 263 -15.97 -1.11 13.40
CA GLU A 263 -15.20 -2.11 14.14
C GLU A 263 -13.70 -2.04 13.80
N ILE A 264 -13.36 -1.83 12.52
CA ILE A 264 -11.97 -1.63 12.08
C ILE A 264 -11.40 -0.40 12.77
N GLU A 265 -12.13 0.72 12.81
CA GLU A 265 -11.75 1.95 13.53
C GLU A 265 -11.48 1.66 15.03
N TRP A 266 -12.37 0.92 15.68
CA TRP A 266 -12.21 0.54 17.08
C TRP A 266 -10.97 -0.33 17.34
N ILE A 267 -10.64 -1.21 16.41
CA ILE A 267 -9.47 -2.10 16.53
C ILE A 267 -8.18 -1.33 16.28
N VAL A 268 -8.08 -0.58 15.17
CA VAL A 268 -6.83 0.02 14.71
C VAL A 268 -6.55 1.36 15.39
N CYS A 269 -7.55 2.23 15.48
CA CYS A 269 -7.37 3.60 15.99
C CYS A 269 -7.65 3.72 17.48
N ARG A 270 -8.53 2.87 18.02
CA ARG A 270 -9.02 2.94 19.41
C ARG A 270 -9.83 4.21 19.71
N LYS A 271 -10.67 4.12 20.68
CA LYS A 271 -11.40 5.26 21.24
C LYS A 271 -10.75 5.76 22.53
N PHE A 272 -10.87 7.05 22.78
CA PHE A 272 -10.57 7.59 24.10
C PHE A 272 -11.62 7.15 25.12
N PRO A 273 -11.27 7.04 26.42
CA PRO A 273 -12.24 6.65 27.44
C PRO A 273 -13.51 7.51 27.44
N GLN A 274 -13.37 8.83 27.20
CA GLN A 274 -14.48 9.77 27.12
C GLN A 274 -15.45 9.42 25.97
N GLU A 275 -14.92 9.11 24.79
CA GLU A 275 -15.74 8.70 23.64
C GLU A 275 -16.49 7.39 23.93
N VAL A 276 -15.83 6.45 24.64
CA VAL A 276 -16.46 5.19 25.06
C VAL A 276 -17.55 5.45 26.09
N ASP A 277 -17.37 6.42 27.01
CA ASP A 277 -18.36 6.75 28.02
C ASP A 277 -19.61 7.40 27.42
N GLU A 278 -19.49 8.06 26.28
CA GLU A 278 -20.59 8.67 25.51
C GLU A 278 -21.36 7.67 24.65
N MET A 279 -20.83 6.44 24.42
CA MET A 279 -21.53 5.41 23.67
C MET A 279 -22.78 4.93 24.39
N ASP A 280 -23.82 4.57 23.61
CA ASP A 280 -24.94 3.81 24.17
C ASP A 280 -24.47 2.42 24.70
N ILE A 281 -25.27 1.84 25.59
CA ILE A 281 -24.87 0.62 26.31
C ILE A 281 -24.54 -0.56 25.39
N ASN A 282 -25.26 -0.71 24.28
CA ASN A 282 -25.08 -1.82 23.35
C ASN A 282 -23.77 -1.66 22.57
N LYS A 283 -23.51 -0.45 22.06
CA LYS A 283 -22.25 -0.13 21.39
C LYS A 283 -21.05 -0.28 22.32
N LYS A 284 -21.19 0.14 23.57
CA LYS A 284 -20.15 0.02 24.60
C LYS A 284 -19.83 -1.47 24.88
N GLU A 285 -20.83 -2.33 24.98
CA GLU A 285 -20.63 -3.76 25.14
C GLU A 285 -19.95 -4.40 23.94
N GLU A 286 -20.36 -4.03 22.70
CA GLU A 286 -19.76 -4.49 21.47
C GLU A 286 -18.29 -4.04 21.36
N TYR A 287 -18.01 -2.78 21.63
CA TYR A 287 -16.65 -2.25 21.69
C TYR A 287 -15.77 -3.06 22.65
N TYR A 288 -16.20 -3.27 23.89
CA TYR A 288 -15.43 -4.03 24.86
C TYR A 288 -15.26 -5.50 24.46
N LYS A 289 -16.25 -6.12 23.84
CA LYS A 289 -16.14 -7.49 23.32
C LYS A 289 -15.01 -7.59 22.28
N ILE A 290 -14.90 -6.59 21.39
CA ILE A 290 -13.87 -6.53 20.36
C ILE A 290 -12.49 -6.29 20.97
N ILE A 291 -12.33 -5.26 21.78
CA ILE A 291 -11.00 -4.85 22.29
C ILE A 291 -10.46 -5.78 23.37
N ASN A 292 -11.30 -6.57 24.02
CA ASN A 292 -10.88 -7.59 24.98
C ASN A 292 -10.42 -8.89 24.31
N ASN A 293 -10.56 -9.01 22.98
CA ASN A 293 -9.96 -10.09 22.23
C ASN A 293 -8.42 -9.90 22.22
N PRO A 294 -7.64 -10.87 22.74
CA PRO A 294 -6.19 -10.69 22.93
C PRO A 294 -5.38 -10.58 21.63
N ILE A 295 -5.94 -11.00 20.49
CA ILE A 295 -5.33 -10.82 19.16
C ILE A 295 -5.67 -9.43 18.63
N LEU A 296 -6.95 -9.05 18.63
CA LEU A 296 -7.42 -7.76 18.13
C LEU A 296 -6.85 -6.59 18.99
N ASP A 297 -6.66 -6.81 20.29
CA ASP A 297 -6.01 -5.80 21.15
C ASP A 297 -4.59 -5.46 20.69
N LYS A 298 -3.86 -6.39 20.13
CA LYS A 298 -2.51 -6.16 19.60
C LYS A 298 -2.50 -5.47 18.22
N MET A 299 -3.65 -5.33 17.55
CA MET A 299 -3.76 -4.68 16.23
C MET A 299 -3.88 -3.15 16.32
N LYS A 300 -3.91 -2.57 17.51
CA LYS A 300 -3.94 -1.11 17.65
C LYS A 300 -2.66 -0.48 17.10
N MET A 301 -2.83 0.64 16.42
CA MET A 301 -1.72 1.52 16.05
C MET A 301 -1.34 2.40 17.23
N SER A 302 -0.08 2.36 17.65
CA SER A 302 0.47 3.25 18.66
C SER A 302 1.67 3.99 18.09
N GLY A 303 1.57 5.31 18.02
CA GLY A 303 2.57 6.19 17.40
C GLY A 303 1.98 6.97 16.23
N PRO A 304 2.71 7.99 15.74
CA PRO A 304 2.24 8.83 14.65
C PRO A 304 2.08 8.03 13.36
N ALA A 305 0.87 8.02 12.80
CA ALA A 305 0.56 7.26 11.59
C ALA A 305 -0.55 7.92 10.74
N THR A 306 -0.32 8.00 9.45
CA THR A 306 -1.35 8.19 8.42
C THR A 306 -1.15 7.13 7.36
N SER A 307 -2.22 6.44 7.00
CA SER A 307 -2.18 5.37 6.01
C SER A 307 -3.28 5.53 4.97
N ILE A 308 -2.95 5.17 3.72
CA ILE A 308 -3.93 5.01 2.64
C ILE A 308 -3.77 3.58 2.13
N VAL A 309 -4.86 2.84 2.09
CA VAL A 309 -4.89 1.43 1.69
C VAL A 309 -5.87 1.27 0.53
N LEU A 310 -5.41 0.62 -0.52
CA LEU A 310 -6.21 0.15 -1.64
C LEU A 310 -6.36 -1.36 -1.52
N LYS A 311 -7.59 -1.84 -1.51
CA LYS A 311 -7.91 -3.26 -1.48
C LYS A 311 -9.12 -3.55 -2.34
N ASP A 312 -8.95 -4.38 -3.35
CA ASP A 312 -9.99 -4.63 -4.36
C ASP A 312 -10.53 -3.29 -4.92
N ASP A 313 -11.81 -3.00 -4.78
CA ASP A 313 -12.44 -1.76 -5.23
C ASP A 313 -12.60 -0.70 -4.12
N ILE A 314 -11.84 -0.82 -3.03
CA ILE A 314 -11.96 0.08 -1.90
C ILE A 314 -10.65 0.83 -1.70
N ILE A 315 -10.73 2.16 -1.60
CA ILE A 315 -9.67 2.99 -1.05
C ILE A 315 -10.09 3.49 0.33
N MET A 316 -9.24 3.26 1.32
CA MET A 316 -9.47 3.74 2.68
C MET A 316 -8.26 4.50 3.22
N GLY A 317 -8.55 5.58 3.95
CA GLY A 317 -7.54 6.37 4.63
C GLY A 317 -7.85 6.51 6.11
N PHE A 318 -6.83 6.47 6.95
CA PHE A 318 -6.97 6.60 8.40
C PHE A 318 -5.70 7.12 9.05
N THR A 319 -5.87 7.70 10.24
CA THR A 319 -4.78 8.23 11.05
C THR A 319 -4.69 7.47 12.37
N ASP A 320 -3.60 7.67 13.10
CA ASP A 320 -3.56 7.30 14.50
C ASP A 320 -4.63 8.09 15.30
N ARG A 321 -4.93 7.59 16.51
CA ARG A 321 -5.97 8.15 17.38
C ARG A 321 -5.78 9.64 17.70
N ASP A 322 -4.54 10.12 17.73
CA ASP A 322 -4.20 11.50 18.10
C ASP A 322 -3.98 12.38 16.86
N HIS A 323 -4.10 11.83 15.64
CA HIS A 323 -3.88 12.52 14.35
C HIS A 323 -2.53 13.25 14.29
N LEU A 324 -1.46 12.53 14.65
CA LEU A 324 -0.11 13.11 14.73
C LEU A 324 0.57 13.33 13.37
N ARG A 325 0.00 12.80 12.31
CA ARG A 325 0.44 13.01 10.92
C ARG A 325 -0.68 13.62 10.10
N SER A 326 -0.35 14.60 9.29
CA SER A 326 -1.30 15.32 8.43
C SER A 326 -1.99 14.38 7.44
N PHE A 327 -3.29 14.57 7.28
CA PHE A 327 -4.12 13.83 6.33
C PHE A 327 -5.32 14.69 5.92
N SER A 328 -5.56 14.78 4.64
CA SER A 328 -6.65 15.56 4.05
C SER A 328 -7.37 14.73 2.99
N ILE A 329 -8.63 15.03 2.77
CA ILE A 329 -9.51 14.37 1.82
C ILE A 329 -10.21 15.43 0.97
N GLY A 330 -10.24 15.20 -0.34
CA GLY A 330 -11.05 15.96 -1.28
C GLY A 330 -11.88 15.00 -2.12
N ARG A 331 -13.14 15.33 -2.39
CA ARG A 331 -14.00 14.48 -3.22
C ARG A 331 -15.13 15.22 -3.93
N ASN A 332 -15.65 14.55 -4.96
CA ASN A 332 -16.98 14.70 -5.53
C ASN A 332 -17.57 13.29 -5.80
N ASP A 333 -18.54 13.17 -6.70
CA ASP A 333 -19.17 11.87 -7.02
C ASP A 333 -18.34 11.02 -8.01
N ASP A 334 -17.32 11.61 -8.65
CA ASP A 334 -16.50 10.96 -9.68
C ASP A 334 -15.06 10.71 -9.22
N VAL A 335 -14.59 11.40 -8.18
CA VAL A 335 -13.23 11.27 -7.67
C VAL A 335 -13.17 11.41 -6.15
N ALA A 336 -12.31 10.59 -5.53
CA ALA A 336 -11.86 10.75 -4.14
C ALA A 336 -10.33 10.85 -4.11
N ILE A 337 -9.82 11.86 -3.44
CA ILE A 337 -8.39 12.17 -3.32
C ILE A 337 -8.04 12.22 -1.83
N MET A 338 -7.02 11.46 -1.46
CA MET A 338 -6.49 11.40 -0.11
C MET A 338 -5.01 11.77 -0.14
N ALA A 339 -4.58 12.69 0.70
CA ALA A 339 -3.18 13.13 0.67
C ALA A 339 -2.66 13.59 2.03
N SER A 340 -1.33 13.61 2.17
CA SER A 340 -0.66 14.22 3.32
C SER A 340 -0.90 15.73 3.43
N GLU A 341 -1.33 16.40 2.36
CA GLU A 341 -1.52 17.85 2.33
C GLU A 341 -2.62 18.26 1.36
N GLN A 342 -3.41 19.26 1.75
CA GLN A 342 -4.49 19.79 0.91
C GLN A 342 -4.01 20.30 -0.45
N ARG A 343 -2.79 20.84 -0.52
CA ARG A 343 -2.25 21.31 -1.81
C ARG A 343 -2.09 20.20 -2.86
N ALA A 344 -1.80 18.96 -2.43
CA ALA A 344 -1.75 17.83 -3.35
C ALA A 344 -3.14 17.48 -3.87
N ILE A 345 -4.16 17.63 -3.03
CA ILE A 345 -5.56 17.46 -3.41
C ILE A 345 -5.99 18.53 -4.42
N LEU A 346 -5.65 19.80 -4.15
CA LEU A 346 -5.96 20.90 -5.06
C LEU A 346 -5.19 20.76 -6.38
N SER A 347 -3.94 20.31 -6.34
CA SER A 347 -3.17 19.98 -7.54
C SER A 347 -3.82 18.86 -8.35
N ALA A 348 -4.26 17.79 -7.68
CA ALA A 348 -4.96 16.69 -8.33
C ALA A 348 -6.30 17.13 -8.93
N SER A 349 -7.10 17.89 -8.20
CA SER A 349 -8.34 18.49 -8.69
C SER A 349 -8.10 19.30 -9.98
N TYR A 350 -7.03 20.12 -10.01
CA TYR A 350 -6.68 20.92 -11.18
C TYR A 350 -6.27 20.05 -12.39
N TYR A 351 -5.37 19.08 -12.22
CA TYR A 351 -4.89 18.25 -13.32
C TYR A 351 -5.93 17.23 -13.81
N LEU A 352 -6.86 16.82 -12.94
CA LEU A 352 -7.99 15.96 -13.29
C LEU A 352 -9.14 16.77 -13.95
N ASN A 353 -9.08 18.10 -13.86
CA ASN A 353 -10.19 19.00 -14.23
C ASN A 353 -11.50 18.68 -13.48
N GLU A 354 -11.37 18.34 -12.19
CA GLU A 354 -12.47 17.98 -11.30
C GLU A 354 -12.76 19.07 -10.27
N ASN A 355 -14.02 19.46 -10.13
CA ASN A 355 -14.44 20.36 -9.06
C ASN A 355 -14.82 19.54 -7.83
N LEU A 356 -14.12 19.75 -6.73
CA LEU A 356 -14.40 19.03 -5.49
C LEU A 356 -15.60 19.66 -4.76
N ASN A 357 -16.52 18.82 -4.29
CA ASN A 357 -17.65 19.23 -3.45
C ASN A 357 -17.25 19.33 -1.97
N GLU A 358 -16.26 18.54 -1.55
CA GLU A 358 -15.74 18.50 -0.18
C GLU A 358 -14.21 18.54 -0.21
N LEU A 359 -13.66 19.33 0.72
CA LEU A 359 -12.21 19.36 1.05
C LEU A 359 -12.09 19.57 2.56
N TYR A 360 -11.55 18.58 3.27
CA TYR A 360 -11.47 18.62 4.74
C TYR A 360 -10.33 17.73 5.26
N ASP A 361 -9.94 17.98 6.49
CA ASP A 361 -9.11 17.09 7.29
C ASP A 361 -10.05 16.23 8.16
N PRO A 362 -9.97 14.89 8.12
CA PRO A 362 -10.82 14.05 8.94
C PRO A 362 -10.51 14.20 10.42
N GLU A 363 -11.48 13.95 11.28
CA GLU A 363 -11.26 13.88 12.72
C GLU A 363 -10.22 12.83 13.08
N ALA A 364 -9.55 13.02 14.21
CA ALA A 364 -8.53 12.11 14.73
C ALA A 364 -9.08 10.69 14.93
N GLY A 365 -8.31 9.70 14.50
CA GLY A 365 -8.64 8.29 14.65
C GLY A 365 -9.83 7.80 13.81
N LYS A 366 -10.28 8.58 12.82
CA LYS A 366 -11.36 8.18 11.92
C LYS A 366 -10.85 7.43 10.70
N ILE A 367 -11.66 6.46 10.27
CA ILE A 367 -11.49 5.77 8.99
C ILE A 367 -12.46 6.38 7.98
N ILE A 368 -11.93 6.78 6.84
CA ILE A 368 -12.73 7.21 5.69
C ILE A 368 -12.46 6.24 4.55
N ALA A 369 -13.52 5.69 3.99
CA ALA A 369 -13.41 4.74 2.88
C ALA A 369 -14.36 5.08 1.74
N PHE A 370 -13.91 4.80 0.54
CA PHE A 370 -14.69 4.96 -0.69
C PHE A 370 -14.62 3.67 -1.50
N LYS A 371 -15.75 3.32 -2.12
CA LYS A 371 -15.84 2.24 -3.07
C LYS A 371 -15.85 2.80 -4.48
N LEU A 372 -15.07 2.16 -5.36
CA LEU A 372 -15.09 2.39 -6.79
C LEU A 372 -16.17 1.49 -7.41
N ASP A 373 -17.12 2.07 -8.11
CA ASP A 373 -18.14 1.33 -8.84
C ASP A 373 -18.39 1.96 -10.21
N ASN A 374 -17.91 1.31 -11.28
CA ASN A 374 -18.11 1.73 -12.66
C ASN A 374 -17.77 3.22 -12.93
N GLY A 375 -16.67 3.69 -12.37
CA GLY A 375 -16.19 5.06 -12.52
C GLY A 375 -16.90 6.09 -11.64
N LYS A 376 -17.69 5.64 -10.67
CA LYS A 376 -18.30 6.44 -9.60
C LYS A 376 -17.65 6.14 -8.27
N ILE A 377 -17.73 7.08 -7.36
CA ILE A 377 -17.15 6.98 -6.03
C ILE A 377 -18.25 7.09 -4.97
N ASP A 378 -18.46 5.99 -4.27
CA ASP A 378 -19.41 5.94 -3.17
C ASP A 378 -18.68 6.01 -1.83
N LYS A 379 -19.00 7.00 -1.00
CA LYS A 379 -18.51 7.04 0.38
C LYS A 379 -19.17 5.93 1.18
N LEU A 380 -18.36 5.06 1.79
CA LEU A 380 -18.86 3.98 2.63
C LEU A 380 -19.23 4.52 4.00
N ASP A 381 -20.36 4.07 4.54
CA ASP A 381 -20.75 4.36 5.91
C ASP A 381 -20.08 3.41 6.91
N TYR A 382 -20.15 3.72 8.20
CA TYR A 382 -19.49 2.92 9.25
C TYR A 382 -20.02 1.49 9.40
N SER A 383 -21.26 1.22 8.95
CA SER A 383 -21.85 -0.12 8.98
C SER A 383 -21.40 -1.01 7.84
N TRP A 384 -20.68 -0.44 6.86
CA TRP A 384 -20.26 -1.18 5.68
C TRP A 384 -19.39 -2.40 6.03
N ARG A 385 -19.69 -3.52 5.39
CA ARG A 385 -18.95 -4.80 5.47
C ARG A 385 -18.74 -5.36 4.06
N LYS A 386 -17.61 -6.04 3.84
CA LYS A 386 -17.25 -6.59 2.51
C LYS A 386 -18.36 -7.47 1.90
N ASN A 387 -18.93 -8.34 2.68
CA ASN A 387 -19.92 -9.31 2.18
C ASN A 387 -21.38 -8.89 2.42
N GLY A 388 -21.64 -7.68 2.88
CA GLY A 388 -23.00 -7.16 3.08
C GLY A 388 -23.87 -7.91 4.08
N ILE A 389 -23.32 -8.82 4.87
CA ILE A 389 -24.04 -9.60 5.86
C ILE A 389 -24.16 -8.75 7.13
N LYS A 390 -25.40 -8.45 7.52
CA LYS A 390 -25.71 -7.78 8.79
C LYS A 390 -25.64 -8.77 9.94
#